data_5d01143fdce34b78e5a8de20301223b6
#
_entry.id   5d01143fdce34b78e5a8de20301223b6
#
_cell.length_a   1.000
_cell.length_b   1.000
_cell.length_c   1.000
_cell.angle_alpha   90.00
_cell.angle_beta   90.00
_cell.angle_gamma   90.00
#
_symmetry.space_group_name_H-M   'P 1'
#
loop_
_entity.id
_entity.type
_entity.pdbx_description
1 polymer ?
#
loop_
_entity_poly.entity_id
_entity_poly.type
_entity_poly.pdbx_seq_one_letter_code
_entity_poly.pdbx_strand_id
1 'polypeptide(L)'
;MAEKNGIYVAYHGHEQQNPTWWDTALNQSSFNAMNLDLGHYTAAGNTDSIDLIQNKNQNIMSMHVKDRQNPANGKKNVSFGKGDTPIKEVLQLMRDNKYNFTATIEYEYETPADSSIINEIKKSVAYCKNALES
;
A
#
# COMPACT_ATOMS: atom_id res chain seq x y z
N MET A 1 -1.17 -7.03 -25.60
CA MET A 1 0.14 -6.43 -26.00
C MET A 1 1.19 -6.66 -24.90
N ALA A 2 0.95 -6.36 -23.64
CA ALA A 2 1.87 -6.59 -22.52
C ALA A 2 2.33 -8.05 -22.41
N GLU A 3 1.40 -9.00 -22.37
CA GLU A 3 1.66 -10.43 -22.30
C GLU A 3 2.60 -10.94 -23.40
N LYS A 4 2.39 -10.48 -24.67
CA LYS A 4 3.26 -10.87 -25.80
C LYS A 4 4.72 -10.41 -25.62
N ASN A 5 4.96 -9.42 -24.78
CA ASN A 5 6.29 -8.88 -24.50
C ASN A 5 6.81 -9.27 -23.10
N GLY A 6 6.11 -10.14 -22.38
CA GLY A 6 6.50 -10.55 -21.04
C GLY A 6 6.44 -9.42 -20.00
N ILE A 7 5.57 -8.42 -20.21
CA ILE A 7 5.45 -7.24 -19.35
C ILE A 7 4.23 -7.39 -18.44
N TYR A 8 4.43 -7.26 -17.14
CA TYR A 8 3.33 -7.19 -16.18
C TYR A 8 2.64 -5.84 -16.18
N VAL A 9 1.32 -5.85 -16.02
CA VAL A 9 0.49 -4.66 -15.83
C VAL A 9 -0.11 -4.71 -14.43
N ALA A 10 0.41 -3.91 -13.54
CA ALA A 10 -0.07 -3.83 -12.16
C ALA A 10 -1.13 -2.72 -12.03
N TYR A 11 -2.37 -3.10 -11.77
CA TYR A 11 -3.51 -2.19 -11.64
C TYR A 11 -3.50 -1.52 -10.28
N HIS A 12 -3.40 -0.20 -10.29
CA HIS A 12 -3.49 0.65 -9.11
C HIS A 12 -4.92 1.15 -8.90
N GLY A 13 -5.41 1.08 -7.67
CA GLY A 13 -6.72 1.58 -7.28
C GLY A 13 -6.63 2.64 -6.19
N HIS A 14 -7.62 3.52 -6.16
CA HIS A 14 -7.84 4.47 -5.06
C HIS A 14 -8.92 3.93 -4.09
N GLU A 15 -9.85 4.77 -3.64
CA GLU A 15 -10.88 4.39 -2.67
C GLU A 15 -11.99 3.45 -3.22
N GLN A 16 -11.91 3.05 -4.49
CA GLN A 16 -12.75 1.99 -5.06
C GLN A 16 -12.23 0.58 -4.73
N GLN A 17 -11.05 0.45 -4.16
CA GLN A 17 -10.45 -0.82 -3.78
C GLN A 17 -11.32 -1.58 -2.78
N ASN A 18 -11.41 -2.88 -2.96
CA ASN A 18 -11.97 -3.86 -2.04
C ASN A 18 -11.31 -5.21 -2.30
N PRO A 19 -11.55 -6.26 -1.51
CA PRO A 19 -10.86 -7.55 -1.65
C PRO A 19 -10.95 -8.20 -3.02
N THR A 20 -11.99 -7.90 -3.81
CA THR A 20 -12.25 -8.52 -5.12
C THR A 20 -12.05 -7.56 -6.30
N TRP A 21 -11.66 -6.30 -6.05
CA TRP A 21 -11.56 -5.28 -7.08
C TRP A 21 -10.64 -5.67 -8.26
N TRP A 22 -9.57 -6.42 -7.98
CA TRP A 22 -8.63 -6.87 -9.01
C TRP A 22 -9.03 -8.16 -9.72
N ASP A 23 -10.01 -8.92 -9.21
CA ASP A 23 -10.30 -10.28 -9.66
C ASP A 23 -10.59 -10.37 -11.16
N THR A 24 -11.35 -9.42 -11.70
CA THR A 24 -11.65 -9.38 -13.14
C THR A 24 -10.37 -9.24 -13.98
N ALA A 25 -9.47 -8.33 -13.59
CA ALA A 25 -8.21 -8.13 -14.30
C ALA A 25 -7.28 -9.35 -14.18
N LEU A 26 -7.15 -9.90 -12.96
CA LEU A 26 -6.31 -11.07 -12.69
C LEU A 26 -6.77 -12.31 -13.46
N ASN A 27 -8.08 -12.47 -13.64
CA ASN A 27 -8.64 -13.60 -14.40
C ASN A 27 -8.47 -13.46 -15.92
N GLN A 28 -8.17 -12.28 -16.45
CA GLN A 28 -8.01 -12.05 -17.89
C GLN A 28 -6.62 -12.42 -18.41
N SER A 29 -5.57 -12.32 -17.62
CA SER A 29 -4.20 -12.63 -18.03
C SER A 29 -3.32 -12.88 -16.82
N SER A 30 -2.41 -13.85 -16.91
CA SER A 30 -1.35 -14.09 -15.93
C SER A 30 -0.32 -12.96 -15.83
N PHE A 31 -0.33 -12.01 -16.77
CA PHE A 31 0.49 -10.80 -16.75
C PHE A 31 -0.22 -9.59 -16.15
N ASN A 32 -1.47 -9.76 -15.71
CA ASN A 32 -2.15 -8.75 -14.92
C ASN A 32 -1.81 -8.97 -13.43
N ALA A 33 -1.57 -7.88 -12.73
CA ALA A 33 -1.11 -7.90 -11.34
C ALA A 33 -1.76 -6.78 -10.53
N MET A 34 -1.50 -6.78 -9.23
CA MET A 34 -1.96 -5.77 -8.29
C MET A 34 -0.82 -4.78 -7.99
N ASN A 35 -1.13 -3.49 -8.06
CA ASN A 35 -0.44 -2.44 -7.32
C ASN A 35 -1.39 -2.03 -6.18
N LEU A 36 -1.20 -2.62 -5.01
CA LEU A 36 -2.02 -2.35 -3.84
C LEU A 36 -1.62 -1.01 -3.23
N ASP A 37 -2.53 -0.05 -3.17
CA ASP A 37 -2.35 1.13 -2.35
C ASP A 37 -2.96 0.91 -0.96
N LEU A 38 -2.11 0.73 0.03
CA LEU A 38 -2.52 0.37 1.38
C LEU A 38 -3.31 1.49 2.07
N GLY A 39 -2.92 2.75 1.84
CA GLY A 39 -3.61 3.91 2.41
C GLY A 39 -4.99 4.12 1.79
N HIS A 40 -5.11 4.01 0.47
CA HIS A 40 -6.42 4.08 -0.20
C HIS A 40 -7.33 2.91 0.20
N TYR A 41 -6.78 1.73 0.39
CA TYR A 41 -7.52 0.56 0.86
C TYR A 41 -8.14 0.80 2.25
N THR A 42 -7.35 1.37 3.17
CA THR A 42 -7.82 1.78 4.51
C THR A 42 -8.87 2.89 4.43
N ALA A 43 -8.65 3.92 3.61
CA ALA A 43 -9.59 5.04 3.43
C ALA A 43 -10.89 4.62 2.73
N ALA A 44 -10.88 3.52 1.97
CA ALA A 44 -12.09 2.90 1.42
C ALA A 44 -12.96 2.22 2.51
N GLY A 45 -12.41 2.01 3.71
CA GLY A 45 -13.09 1.37 4.84
C GLY A 45 -12.79 -0.11 5.00
N ASN A 46 -11.84 -0.64 4.22
CA ASN A 46 -11.43 -2.04 4.37
C ASN A 46 -10.52 -2.22 5.59
N THR A 47 -10.68 -3.33 6.31
CA THR A 47 -9.94 -3.65 7.53
C THR A 47 -9.16 -4.96 7.42
N ASP A 48 -9.24 -5.61 6.28
CA ASP A 48 -8.72 -6.96 6.02
C ASP A 48 -7.46 -6.99 5.13
N SER A 49 -6.68 -5.91 5.14
CA SER A 49 -5.47 -5.79 4.29
C SER A 49 -4.44 -6.89 4.54
N ILE A 50 -4.30 -7.36 5.78
CA ILE A 50 -3.42 -8.48 6.14
C ILE A 50 -3.88 -9.76 5.44
N ASP A 51 -5.17 -10.08 5.55
CA ASP A 51 -5.77 -11.27 4.92
C ASP A 51 -5.69 -11.17 3.39
N LEU A 52 -5.97 -9.99 2.82
CA LEU A 52 -5.83 -9.74 1.38
C LEU A 52 -4.42 -10.04 0.89
N ILE A 53 -3.41 -9.49 1.59
CA ILE A 53 -2.00 -9.66 1.23
C ILE A 53 -1.61 -11.14 1.35
N GLN A 54 -1.96 -11.82 2.44
CA GLN A 54 -1.67 -13.23 2.63
C GLN A 54 -2.27 -14.10 1.51
N ASN A 55 -3.51 -13.83 1.13
CA ASN A 55 -4.24 -14.62 0.14
C ASN A 55 -3.81 -14.31 -1.31
N LYS A 56 -3.35 -13.07 -1.59
CA LYS A 56 -3.05 -12.60 -2.96
C LYS A 56 -1.58 -12.16 -3.15
N ASN A 57 -0.66 -12.50 -2.24
CA ASN A 57 0.74 -12.06 -2.34
C ASN A 57 1.39 -12.39 -3.69
N GLN A 58 1.03 -13.52 -4.31
CA GLN A 58 1.54 -13.94 -5.63
C GLN A 58 1.09 -13.01 -6.77
N ASN A 59 0.01 -12.27 -6.57
CA ASN A 59 -0.54 -11.34 -7.56
C ASN A 59 -0.08 -9.89 -7.34
N ILE A 60 0.51 -9.59 -6.18
CA ILE A 60 1.01 -8.24 -5.87
C ILE A 60 2.40 -8.08 -6.49
N MET A 61 2.58 -7.10 -7.36
CA MET A 61 3.88 -6.74 -7.95
C MET A 61 4.50 -5.51 -7.27
N SER A 62 3.65 -4.61 -6.78
CA SER A 62 4.06 -3.41 -6.06
C SER A 62 2.98 -2.97 -5.08
N MET A 63 3.37 -2.20 -4.09
CA MET A 63 2.47 -1.62 -3.12
C MET A 63 2.87 -0.16 -2.87
N HIS A 64 1.89 0.74 -2.78
CA HIS A 64 2.11 2.06 -2.22
C HIS A 64 1.84 2.03 -0.72
N VAL A 65 2.74 2.64 0.03
CA VAL A 65 2.65 2.79 1.48
C VAL A 65 2.52 4.26 1.81
N LYS A 66 1.35 4.64 2.29
CA LYS A 66 1.04 5.95 2.85
C LYS A 66 0.11 5.79 4.03
N ASP A 67 0.12 6.74 4.93
CA ASP A 67 -0.77 6.69 6.07
C ASP A 67 -2.02 7.52 5.84
N ARG A 68 -3.17 6.90 5.98
CA ARG A 68 -4.48 7.52 5.83
C ARG A 68 -5.39 7.17 6.98
N GLN A 69 -6.30 8.08 7.26
CA GLN A 69 -7.41 7.83 8.17
C GLN A 69 -8.49 7.00 7.45
N ASN A 70 -9.16 6.15 8.22
CA ASN A 70 -10.33 5.41 7.77
C ASN A 70 -11.56 6.33 7.62
N PRO A 71 -12.71 5.84 7.11
CA PRO A 71 -13.91 6.68 6.94
C PRO A 71 -14.43 7.31 8.23
N ALA A 72 -14.33 6.64 9.38
CA ALA A 72 -14.78 7.17 10.65
C ALA A 72 -13.93 8.35 11.13
N ASN A 73 -12.66 8.40 10.74
CA ASN A 73 -11.69 9.41 11.12
C ASN A 73 -11.47 10.51 10.05
N GLY A 74 -12.20 10.44 8.91
CA GLY A 74 -12.24 11.51 7.91
C GLY A 74 -11.41 11.30 6.65
N LYS A 75 -10.81 10.11 6.45
CA LYS A 75 -10.11 9.69 5.22
C LYS A 75 -8.89 10.55 4.81
N LYS A 76 -8.36 11.37 5.69
CA LYS A 76 -7.25 12.28 5.35
C LYS A 76 -5.95 11.51 5.17
N ASN A 77 -5.10 12.01 4.27
CA ASN A 77 -3.68 11.67 4.25
C ASN A 77 -3.01 12.34 5.44
N VAL A 78 -2.20 11.61 6.17
CA VAL A 78 -1.50 12.09 7.38
C VAL A 78 -0.06 11.57 7.41
N SER A 79 0.76 12.16 8.27
CA SER A 79 2.13 11.66 8.46
C SER A 79 2.11 10.26 9.07
N PHE A 80 3.10 9.45 8.72
CA PHE A 80 3.20 8.05 9.14
C PHE A 80 3.12 7.89 10.66
N GLY A 81 2.27 6.96 11.09
CA GLY A 81 1.96 6.69 12.50
C GLY A 81 0.86 7.59 13.09
N LYS A 82 0.18 8.40 12.27
CA LYS A 82 -0.93 9.28 12.70
C LYS A 82 -2.28 8.89 12.09
N GLY A 83 -2.30 7.93 11.19
CA GLY A 83 -3.51 7.41 10.55
C GLY A 83 -3.91 6.04 11.08
N ASP A 84 -4.72 5.38 10.27
CA ASP A 84 -5.30 4.07 10.57
C ASP A 84 -4.75 2.96 9.63
N THR A 85 -3.82 3.30 8.73
CA THR A 85 -3.21 2.33 7.83
C THR A 85 -2.28 1.40 8.62
N PRO A 86 -2.44 0.07 8.55
CA PRO A 86 -1.65 -0.88 9.33
C PRO A 86 -0.25 -1.10 8.71
N ILE A 87 0.50 0.00 8.56
CA ILE A 87 1.81 0.02 7.87
C ILE A 87 2.80 -0.90 8.56
N LYS A 88 2.89 -0.82 9.89
CA LYS A 88 3.83 -1.62 10.68
C LYS A 88 3.56 -3.11 10.49
N GLU A 89 2.31 -3.51 10.68
CA GLU A 89 1.88 -4.90 10.60
C GLU A 89 2.12 -5.47 9.20
N VAL A 90 1.84 -4.69 8.16
CA VAL A 90 2.05 -5.11 6.77
C VAL A 90 3.54 -5.23 6.45
N LEU A 91 4.38 -4.28 6.87
CA LEU A 91 5.82 -4.36 6.64
C LEU A 91 6.45 -5.56 7.38
N GLN A 92 6.01 -5.85 8.61
CA GLN A 92 6.43 -7.03 9.35
C GLN A 92 5.97 -8.31 8.67
N LEU A 93 4.72 -8.37 8.20
CA LEU A 93 4.21 -9.50 7.42
C LEU A 93 5.07 -9.77 6.18
N MET A 94 5.43 -8.71 5.44
CA MET A 94 6.30 -8.82 4.26
C MET A 94 7.69 -9.37 4.61
N ARG A 95 8.30 -8.86 5.68
CA ARG A 95 9.60 -9.31 6.18
C ARG A 95 9.57 -10.79 6.59
N ASP A 96 8.60 -11.16 7.42
CA ASP A 96 8.54 -12.48 8.05
C ASP A 96 8.20 -13.58 7.04
N ASN A 97 7.39 -13.26 6.04
CA ASN A 97 7.05 -14.19 4.96
C ASN A 97 7.96 -14.06 3.72
N LYS A 98 8.93 -13.12 3.74
CA LYS A 98 9.86 -12.88 2.62
C LYS A 98 9.13 -12.60 1.31
N TYR A 99 8.05 -11.82 1.35
CA TYR A 99 7.33 -11.44 0.14
C TYR A 99 8.21 -10.61 -0.79
N ASN A 100 8.12 -10.85 -2.10
CA ASN A 100 9.06 -10.37 -3.11
C ASN A 100 8.55 -9.14 -3.90
N PHE A 101 7.52 -8.46 -3.44
CA PHE A 101 7.05 -7.24 -4.09
C PHE A 101 7.58 -5.98 -3.38
N THR A 102 7.69 -4.90 -4.15
CA THR A 102 8.22 -3.63 -3.63
C THR A 102 7.15 -2.85 -2.87
N ALA A 103 7.50 -2.32 -1.70
CA ALA A 103 6.72 -1.32 -0.97
C ALA A 103 7.34 0.06 -1.19
N THR A 104 6.58 0.96 -1.82
CA THR A 104 7.02 2.32 -2.16
C THR A 104 6.36 3.33 -1.22
N ILE A 105 7.14 4.14 -0.52
CA ILE A 105 6.62 5.25 0.27
C ILE A 105 6.03 6.29 -0.66
N GLU A 106 4.76 6.64 -0.45
CA GLU A 106 4.07 7.69 -1.19
C GLU A 106 3.74 8.86 -0.26
N TYR A 107 4.18 10.06 -0.65
CA TYR A 107 3.99 11.28 0.13
C TYR A 107 2.81 12.09 -0.42
N GLU A 108 1.70 12.13 0.30
CA GLU A 108 0.48 12.81 -0.14
C GLU A 108 -0.20 13.68 0.94
N TYR A 109 0.38 13.82 2.11
CA TYR A 109 -0.19 14.71 3.12
C TYR A 109 0.39 16.13 3.04
N GLU A 110 -0.33 17.11 3.60
CA GLU A 110 0.12 18.50 3.64
C GLU A 110 1.39 18.63 4.48
N THR A 111 2.40 19.28 3.90
CA THR A 111 3.66 19.52 4.61
C THR A 111 3.43 20.49 5.75
N PRO A 112 3.76 20.16 7.01
CA PRO A 112 3.67 21.09 8.12
C PRO A 112 4.48 22.37 7.87
N ALA A 113 3.97 23.52 8.32
CA ALA A 113 4.58 24.83 8.07
C ALA A 113 6.01 24.96 8.63
N ASP A 114 6.34 24.20 9.66
CA ASP A 114 7.64 24.14 10.31
C ASP A 114 8.55 23.02 9.78
N SER A 115 8.19 22.38 8.66
CA SER A 115 8.92 21.25 8.07
C SER A 115 9.15 21.46 6.56
N SER A 116 9.71 20.44 5.91
CA SER A 116 9.89 20.37 4.46
C SER A 116 9.54 18.99 3.96
N ILE A 117 9.20 18.86 2.66
CA ILE A 117 8.91 17.58 2.00
C ILE A 117 10.03 16.57 2.26
N ILE A 118 11.29 17.00 2.14
CA ILE A 118 12.45 16.13 2.38
C ILE A 118 12.49 15.62 3.83
N ASN A 119 12.19 16.48 4.80
CA ASN A 119 12.17 16.09 6.20
C ASN A 119 11.02 15.12 6.50
N GLU A 120 9.85 15.35 5.92
CA GLU A 120 8.70 14.46 6.09
C GLU A 120 8.95 13.07 5.44
N ILE A 121 9.56 13.04 4.25
CA ILE A 121 9.98 11.77 3.64
C ILE A 121 11.00 11.04 4.52
N LYS A 122 11.98 11.74 5.10
CA LYS A 122 12.94 11.14 6.05
C LYS A 122 12.24 10.55 7.27
N LYS A 123 11.22 11.22 7.81
CA LYS A 123 10.40 10.70 8.93
C LYS A 123 9.65 9.42 8.52
N SER A 124 9.05 9.41 7.32
CA SER A 124 8.36 8.22 6.79
C SER A 124 9.31 7.03 6.60
N VAL A 125 10.51 7.29 6.06
CA VAL A 125 11.56 6.26 5.93
C VAL A 125 12.00 5.72 7.29
N ALA A 126 12.21 6.61 8.28
CA ALA A 126 12.58 6.22 9.64
C ALA A 126 11.47 5.36 10.30
N TYR A 127 10.20 5.75 10.12
CA TYR A 127 9.06 4.98 10.60
C TYR A 127 9.05 3.54 10.01
N CYS A 128 9.22 3.42 8.70
CA CYS A 128 9.24 2.11 8.03
C CYS A 128 10.44 1.26 8.50
N LYS A 129 11.63 1.85 8.66
CA LYS A 129 12.80 1.13 9.19
C LYS A 129 12.55 0.62 10.59
N ASN A 130 12.05 1.46 11.49
CA ASN A 130 11.73 1.06 12.87
C ASN A 130 10.66 -0.06 12.90
N ALA A 131 9.67 0.00 12.00
CA ALA A 131 8.66 -1.05 11.86
C ALA A 131 9.28 -2.40 11.47
N LEU A 132 10.29 -2.38 10.58
CA LEU A 132 10.99 -3.58 10.13
C LEU A 132 11.98 -4.15 11.17
N GLU A 133 12.47 -3.33 12.09
CA GLU A 133 13.44 -3.73 13.13
C GLU A 133 12.75 -4.21 14.42
N SER A 134 11.47 -3.92 14.59
CA SER A 134 10.71 -4.22 15.82
C SER A 134 10.07 -5.61 15.88
#